data_15d6b36ac6243986a3b535a510914d72
#
_entry.id   15d6b36ac6243986a3b535a510914d72
#
_cell.length_a   1.000
_cell.length_b   1.000
_cell.length_c   1.000
_cell.angle_alpha   90.00
_cell.angle_beta   90.00
_cell.angle_gamma   90.00
#
_symmetry.space_group_name_H-M   'P 1'
#
loop_
_entity.id
_entity.type
_entity.pdbx_description
1 polymer ?
#
loop_
_entity_poly.entity_id
_entity_poly.type
_entity_poly.pdbx_seq_one_letter_code
_entity_poly.pdbx_strand_id
1 'polypeptide(L)'
;MTLQDRFSLAGQAALVTGGAKGIGAAISATLAEAGATVTIADLDTVEGEALAGRLGGHFIRLDVTDFDACAAVAQRITPDVLVANAGIVHNAPTKEVDPSDWRRVIDVNLSGVFNTLRAFGPAMVARGSGACVCTSSMCGEVSVWPQPQAAYNAAKAGVNLLVKSTAVEWARSGVRVNAIAPGYTATELTLAGRSKPEWFEVWMDRTPMGRLGEPREIADSVLFLCSAAASFITGTVLTVDGGYTAL
;
A
#
# COMPACT_ATOMS: atom_id res chain seq x y z
N MET A 1 15.56 -22.82 10.20
CA MET A 1 14.88 -21.52 10.19
C MET A 1 13.74 -21.59 11.20
N THR A 2 13.80 -20.81 12.27
CA THR A 2 12.75 -20.70 13.30
C THR A 2 11.53 -19.95 12.76
N LEU A 3 10.45 -19.91 13.53
CA LEU A 3 9.29 -19.07 13.18
C LEU A 3 9.69 -17.58 13.11
N GLN A 4 10.47 -17.12 14.07
CA GLN A 4 10.98 -15.74 14.11
C GLN A 4 11.84 -15.42 12.88
N ASP A 5 12.74 -16.32 12.47
CA ASP A 5 13.56 -16.11 11.27
C ASP A 5 12.71 -15.93 10.00
N ARG A 6 11.56 -16.61 9.92
CA ARG A 6 10.67 -16.52 8.74
C ARG A 6 9.96 -15.18 8.61
N PHE A 7 9.74 -14.46 9.71
CA PHE A 7 9.13 -13.14 9.74
C PHE A 7 10.15 -11.99 9.86
N SER A 8 11.43 -12.31 10.12
CA SER A 8 12.48 -11.31 10.24
C SER A 8 12.83 -10.71 8.88
N LEU A 9 13.02 -9.39 8.88
CA LEU A 9 13.57 -8.60 7.78
C LEU A 9 14.96 -8.03 8.14
N ALA A 10 15.64 -8.65 9.11
CA ALA A 10 16.97 -8.20 9.55
C ALA A 10 17.95 -8.12 8.38
N GLY A 11 18.60 -6.95 8.23
CA GLY A 11 19.56 -6.69 7.16
C GLY A 11 18.95 -6.39 5.79
N GLN A 12 17.62 -6.32 5.68
CA GLN A 12 16.93 -5.95 4.44
C GLN A 12 16.67 -4.45 4.37
N ALA A 13 16.71 -3.89 3.17
CA ALA A 13 16.30 -2.52 2.87
C ALA A 13 14.84 -2.51 2.41
N ALA A 14 14.00 -1.68 3.04
CA ALA A 14 12.60 -1.50 2.66
C ALA A 14 12.35 -0.08 2.16
N LEU A 15 11.55 0.07 1.11
CA LEU A 15 11.04 1.36 0.63
C LEU A 15 9.51 1.38 0.73
N VAL A 16 8.94 2.40 1.39
CA VAL A 16 7.49 2.57 1.55
C VAL A 16 7.06 3.90 0.96
N THR A 17 6.28 3.89 -0.13
CA THR A 17 5.69 5.11 -0.70
C THR A 17 4.41 5.48 0.05
N GLY A 18 4.17 6.81 0.26
CA GLY A 18 3.10 7.25 1.15
C GLY A 18 3.30 6.78 2.60
N GLY A 19 4.57 6.66 3.02
CA GLY A 19 4.97 6.02 4.27
C GLY A 19 4.95 6.91 5.49
N ALA A 20 4.60 8.20 5.36
CA ALA A 20 4.69 9.16 6.47
C ALA A 20 3.49 9.13 7.43
N LYS A 21 2.30 8.71 6.95
CA LYS A 21 1.05 8.78 7.71
C LYS A 21 0.18 7.53 7.57
N GLY A 22 -0.80 7.38 8.44
CA GLY A 22 -1.86 6.37 8.34
C GLY A 22 -1.34 4.95 8.24
N ILE A 23 -1.85 4.18 7.27
CA ILE A 23 -1.44 2.79 7.01
C ILE A 23 0.06 2.74 6.64
N GLY A 24 0.54 3.69 5.80
CA GLY A 24 1.94 3.71 5.39
C GLY A 24 2.91 3.90 6.55
N ALA A 25 2.56 4.75 7.52
CA ALA A 25 3.37 4.94 8.73
C ALA A 25 3.39 3.68 9.61
N ALA A 26 2.26 3.01 9.75
CA ALA A 26 2.19 1.73 10.48
C ALA A 26 3.02 0.65 9.78
N ILE A 27 2.96 0.57 8.45
CA ILE A 27 3.81 -0.34 7.65
C ILE A 27 5.29 -0.02 7.88
N SER A 28 5.68 1.25 7.77
CA SER A 28 7.08 1.67 7.97
C SER A 28 7.59 1.26 9.36
N ALA A 29 6.77 1.47 10.40
CA ALA A 29 7.11 1.09 11.77
C ALA A 29 7.22 -0.44 11.93
N THR A 30 6.24 -1.19 11.42
CA THR A 30 6.23 -2.67 11.53
C THR A 30 7.40 -3.31 10.79
N LEU A 31 7.77 -2.81 9.60
CA LEU A 31 8.94 -3.32 8.88
C LEU A 31 10.25 -2.99 9.61
N ALA A 32 10.36 -1.81 10.23
CA ALA A 32 11.51 -1.44 11.06
C ALA A 32 11.59 -2.32 12.32
N GLU A 33 10.47 -2.57 13.01
CA GLU A 33 10.39 -3.51 14.15
C GLU A 33 10.83 -4.93 13.76
N ALA A 34 10.56 -5.35 12.51
CA ALA A 34 11.00 -6.63 11.97
C ALA A 34 12.49 -6.64 11.57
N GLY A 35 13.21 -5.53 11.72
CA GLY A 35 14.66 -5.41 11.50
C GLY A 35 15.07 -4.84 10.15
N ALA A 36 14.14 -4.35 9.33
CA ALA A 36 14.48 -3.68 8.07
C ALA A 36 15.00 -2.26 8.29
N THR A 37 15.94 -1.82 7.44
CA THR A 37 16.26 -0.41 7.28
C THR A 37 15.22 0.23 6.34
N VAL A 38 14.34 1.08 6.89
CA VAL A 38 13.22 1.63 6.13
C VAL A 38 13.55 2.99 5.53
N THR A 39 13.30 3.13 4.24
CA THR A 39 13.23 4.44 3.56
C THR A 39 11.78 4.82 3.36
N ILE A 40 11.36 5.92 3.97
CA ILE A 40 10.03 6.51 3.81
C ILE A 40 10.08 7.45 2.60
N ALA A 41 9.23 7.21 1.61
CA ALA A 41 9.07 8.07 0.45
C ALA A 41 7.68 8.72 0.49
N ASP A 42 7.61 10.05 0.66
CA ASP A 42 6.34 10.78 0.81
C ASP A 42 6.47 12.22 0.31
N LEU A 43 5.35 12.89 0.09
CA LEU A 43 5.30 14.34 -0.17
C LEU A 43 5.40 15.16 1.13
N ASP A 44 4.95 14.61 2.25
CA ASP A 44 4.99 15.26 3.55
C ASP A 44 6.37 15.12 4.20
N THR A 45 7.21 16.13 3.97
CA THR A 45 8.58 16.16 4.48
C THR A 45 8.63 16.19 5.99
N VAL A 46 7.73 16.94 6.66
CA VAL A 46 7.77 17.12 8.11
C VAL A 46 7.49 15.81 8.84
N GLU A 47 6.38 15.16 8.50
CA GLU A 47 5.99 13.91 9.14
C GLU A 47 6.92 12.77 8.72
N GLY A 48 7.37 12.77 7.44
CA GLY A 48 8.26 11.75 6.92
C GLY A 48 9.64 11.76 7.58
N GLU A 49 10.27 12.94 7.72
CA GLU A 49 11.55 13.08 8.43
C GLU A 49 11.42 12.73 9.92
N ALA A 50 10.36 13.21 10.56
CA ALA A 50 10.12 12.91 11.98
C ALA A 50 9.95 11.40 12.21
N LEU A 51 9.19 10.69 11.35
CA LEU A 51 9.02 9.24 11.47
C LEU A 51 10.31 8.49 11.14
N ALA A 52 11.00 8.85 10.06
CA ALA A 52 12.26 8.24 9.69
C ALA A 52 13.30 8.35 10.83
N GLY A 53 13.42 9.52 11.45
CA GLY A 53 14.29 9.73 12.61
C GLY A 53 13.93 8.84 13.80
N ARG A 54 12.65 8.66 14.11
CA ARG A 54 12.20 7.74 15.18
C ARG A 54 12.51 6.27 14.89
N LEU A 55 12.45 5.88 13.63
CA LEU A 55 12.69 4.49 13.20
C LEU A 55 14.18 4.18 12.94
N GLY A 56 15.08 5.18 13.00
CA GLY A 56 16.47 5.02 12.58
C GLY A 56 16.62 4.74 11.08
N GLY A 57 15.65 5.16 10.28
CA GLY A 57 15.59 4.96 8.83
C GLY A 57 15.91 6.24 8.04
N HIS A 58 15.44 6.30 6.82
CA HIS A 58 15.68 7.41 5.90
C HIS A 58 14.38 8.01 5.39
N PHE A 59 14.43 9.27 4.97
CA PHE A 59 13.32 9.95 4.29
C PHE A 59 13.76 10.44 2.90
N ILE A 60 12.85 10.34 1.93
CA ILE A 60 13.00 10.92 0.60
C ILE A 60 11.66 11.56 0.20
N ARG A 61 11.70 12.84 -0.18
CA ARG A 61 10.53 13.47 -0.80
C ARG A 61 10.32 12.91 -2.20
N LEU A 62 9.17 12.27 -2.44
CA LEU A 62 8.87 11.61 -3.72
C LEU A 62 7.40 11.77 -4.08
N ASP A 63 7.15 12.27 -5.29
CA ASP A 63 5.85 12.20 -5.95
C ASP A 63 5.81 10.97 -6.84
N VAL A 64 4.96 9.99 -6.51
CA VAL A 64 4.84 8.76 -7.29
C VAL A 64 4.21 8.95 -8.68
N THR A 65 3.59 10.10 -8.93
CA THR A 65 3.05 10.44 -10.25
C THR A 65 4.14 10.87 -11.24
N ASP A 66 5.30 11.29 -10.73
CA ASP A 66 6.49 11.65 -11.52
C ASP A 66 7.40 10.42 -11.69
N PHE A 67 7.32 9.80 -12.87
CA PHE A 67 8.14 8.62 -13.15
C PHE A 67 9.65 8.93 -13.16
N ASP A 68 10.05 10.08 -13.66
CA ASP A 68 11.48 10.44 -13.74
C ASP A 68 12.06 10.65 -12.34
N ALA A 69 11.29 11.23 -11.42
CA ALA A 69 11.66 11.30 -10.01
C ALA A 69 11.78 9.89 -9.38
N CYS A 70 10.83 8.99 -9.64
CA CYS A 70 10.90 7.60 -9.19
C CYS A 70 12.16 6.91 -9.73
N ALA A 71 12.46 7.06 -11.02
CA ALA A 71 13.62 6.47 -11.67
C ALA A 71 14.94 7.02 -11.11
N ALA A 72 15.03 8.33 -10.84
CA ALA A 72 16.20 8.95 -10.23
C ALA A 72 16.47 8.42 -8.80
N VAL A 73 15.43 8.19 -8.02
CA VAL A 73 15.55 7.56 -6.69
C VAL A 73 15.99 6.10 -6.82
N ALA A 74 15.44 5.35 -7.77
CA ALA A 74 15.77 3.94 -7.99
C ALA A 74 17.24 3.70 -8.41
N GLN A 75 17.90 4.69 -9.01
CA GLN A 75 19.35 4.65 -9.28
C GLN A 75 20.20 4.68 -7.99
N ARG A 76 19.65 5.16 -6.89
CA ARG A 76 20.36 5.36 -5.62
C ARG A 76 19.97 4.35 -4.55
N ILE A 77 18.78 3.76 -4.66
CA ILE A 77 18.21 2.84 -3.67
C ILE A 77 17.70 1.60 -4.39
N THR A 78 18.19 0.45 -3.97
CA THR A 78 17.70 -0.86 -4.44
C THR A 78 17.11 -1.60 -3.24
N PRO A 79 15.79 -1.52 -3.01
CA PRO A 79 15.16 -2.17 -1.87
C PRO A 79 15.08 -3.68 -2.04
N ASP A 80 15.05 -4.43 -0.92
CA ASP A 80 14.68 -5.84 -0.87
C ASP A 80 13.17 -6.00 -0.75
N VAL A 81 12.55 -5.04 -0.06
CA VAL A 81 11.10 -4.94 0.15
C VAL A 81 10.60 -3.60 -0.40
N LEU A 82 9.62 -3.66 -1.29
CA LEU A 82 8.98 -2.49 -1.89
C LEU A 82 7.50 -2.45 -1.50
N VAL A 83 7.06 -1.37 -0.86
CA VAL A 83 5.63 -1.15 -0.56
C VAL A 83 5.12 0.06 -1.32
N ALA A 84 4.31 -0.19 -2.36
CA ALA A 84 3.62 0.83 -3.13
C ALA A 84 2.29 1.16 -2.44
N ASN A 85 2.34 2.11 -1.49
CA ASN A 85 1.20 2.42 -0.62
C ASN A 85 0.59 3.81 -0.88
N ALA A 86 1.29 4.74 -1.50
CA ALA A 86 0.75 6.08 -1.76
C ALA A 86 -0.64 6.05 -2.41
N GLY A 87 -1.57 6.84 -1.88
CA GLY A 87 -2.94 6.85 -2.39
C GLY A 87 -3.77 8.00 -1.83
N ILE A 88 -4.78 8.41 -2.59
CA ILE A 88 -5.75 9.45 -2.24
C ILE A 88 -7.17 8.98 -2.55
N VAL A 89 -8.15 9.58 -1.87
CA VAL A 89 -9.58 9.38 -2.13
C VAL A 89 -10.22 10.70 -2.57
N HIS A 90 -11.15 10.61 -3.49
CA HIS A 90 -12.08 11.70 -3.85
C HIS A 90 -13.49 11.13 -3.90
N ASN A 91 -14.40 11.76 -3.15
CA ASN A 91 -15.79 11.34 -3.05
C ASN A 91 -16.69 12.33 -3.79
N ALA A 92 -17.26 11.89 -4.91
CA ALA A 92 -18.26 12.63 -5.65
C ALA A 92 -19.14 11.67 -6.48
N PRO A 93 -20.44 11.95 -6.67
CA PRO A 93 -21.29 11.20 -7.57
C PRO A 93 -20.69 11.16 -8.99
N THR A 94 -20.77 10.04 -9.67
CA THR A 94 -20.12 9.83 -10.99
C THR A 94 -20.48 10.92 -12.00
N LYS A 95 -21.73 11.43 -11.98
CA LYS A 95 -22.20 12.51 -12.85
C LYS A 95 -21.60 13.89 -12.52
N GLU A 96 -20.95 14.04 -11.37
CA GLU A 96 -20.43 15.31 -10.85
C GLU A 96 -18.89 15.30 -10.71
N VAL A 97 -18.24 14.14 -10.91
CA VAL A 97 -16.77 14.05 -10.84
C VAL A 97 -16.15 14.92 -11.93
N ASP A 98 -15.34 15.90 -11.51
CA ASP A 98 -14.55 16.67 -12.48
C ASP A 98 -13.50 15.75 -13.16
N PRO A 99 -13.30 15.86 -14.48
CA PRO A 99 -12.28 15.09 -15.19
C PRO A 99 -10.85 15.26 -14.63
N SER A 100 -10.55 16.38 -14.01
CA SER A 100 -9.25 16.61 -13.35
C SER A 100 -9.12 15.79 -12.05
N ASP A 101 -10.19 15.70 -11.24
CA ASP A 101 -10.21 14.87 -10.03
C ASP A 101 -10.16 13.38 -10.37
N TRP A 102 -10.88 12.97 -11.42
CA TRP A 102 -10.76 11.61 -11.95
C TRP A 102 -9.29 11.29 -12.29
N ARG A 103 -8.66 12.14 -13.13
CA ARG A 103 -7.25 11.93 -13.52
C ARG A 103 -6.32 11.88 -12.30
N ARG A 104 -6.44 12.85 -11.39
CA ARG A 104 -5.62 12.92 -10.17
C ARG A 104 -5.72 11.64 -9.33
N VAL A 105 -6.92 11.08 -9.17
CA VAL A 105 -7.12 9.82 -8.42
C VAL A 105 -6.49 8.63 -9.15
N ILE A 106 -6.67 8.53 -10.48
CA ILE A 106 -6.05 7.47 -11.29
C ILE A 106 -4.52 7.61 -11.27
N ASP A 107 -4.00 8.83 -11.44
CA ASP A 107 -2.56 9.08 -11.50
C ASP A 107 -1.85 8.68 -10.20
N VAL A 108 -2.42 9.02 -9.05
CA VAL A 108 -1.80 8.64 -7.77
C VAL A 108 -2.01 7.15 -7.46
N ASN A 109 -3.26 6.65 -7.55
CA ASN A 109 -3.59 5.32 -7.01
C ASN A 109 -3.28 4.16 -7.95
N LEU A 110 -3.18 4.39 -9.27
CA LEU A 110 -2.88 3.35 -10.26
C LEU A 110 -1.57 3.64 -10.98
N SER A 111 -1.43 4.79 -11.64
CA SER A 111 -0.20 5.14 -12.35
C SER A 111 0.98 5.26 -11.39
N GLY A 112 0.79 5.81 -10.18
CA GLY A 112 1.82 5.91 -9.14
C GLY A 112 2.29 4.55 -8.63
N VAL A 113 1.38 3.57 -8.49
CA VAL A 113 1.75 2.18 -8.16
C VAL A 113 2.57 1.57 -9.30
N PHE A 114 2.11 1.75 -10.54
CA PHE A 114 2.84 1.29 -11.73
C PHE A 114 4.24 1.93 -11.83
N ASN A 115 4.36 3.24 -11.65
CA ASN A 115 5.64 3.96 -11.66
C ASN A 115 6.59 3.43 -10.59
N THR A 116 6.06 3.17 -9.39
CA THR A 116 6.84 2.60 -8.28
C THR A 116 7.36 1.20 -8.64
N LEU A 117 6.50 0.30 -9.12
CA LEU A 117 6.93 -1.03 -9.56
C LEU A 117 7.94 -0.94 -10.72
N ARG A 118 7.66 -0.12 -11.74
CA ARG A 118 8.51 0.04 -12.92
C ARG A 118 9.89 0.62 -12.60
N ALA A 119 9.97 1.53 -11.63
CA ALA A 119 11.24 2.16 -11.27
C ALA A 119 12.13 1.23 -10.43
N PHE A 120 11.58 0.59 -9.40
CA PHE A 120 12.36 -0.16 -8.41
C PHE A 120 12.44 -1.67 -8.70
N GLY A 121 11.44 -2.24 -9.39
CA GLY A 121 11.37 -3.67 -9.68
C GLY A 121 12.50 -4.23 -10.55
N PRO A 122 12.97 -3.55 -11.60
CA PRO A 122 14.02 -4.07 -12.47
C PRO A 122 15.31 -4.46 -11.74
N ALA A 123 15.70 -3.71 -10.71
CA ALA A 123 16.89 -4.03 -9.90
C ALA A 123 16.67 -5.30 -9.05
N MET A 124 15.45 -5.52 -8.52
CA MET A 124 15.08 -6.75 -7.83
C MET A 124 15.11 -7.95 -8.79
N VAL A 125 14.54 -7.80 -9.98
CA VAL A 125 14.54 -8.83 -11.05
C VAL A 125 15.98 -9.19 -11.45
N ALA A 126 16.83 -8.20 -11.66
CA ALA A 126 18.24 -8.43 -12.01
C ALA A 126 19.02 -9.14 -10.87
N ARG A 127 18.69 -8.83 -9.61
CA ARG A 127 19.29 -9.47 -8.43
C ARG A 127 18.75 -10.90 -8.21
N GLY A 128 17.60 -11.23 -8.74
CA GLY A 128 16.97 -12.53 -8.54
C GLY A 128 16.22 -12.69 -7.22
N SER A 129 15.90 -11.59 -6.53
CA SER A 129 15.18 -11.62 -5.24
C SER A 129 14.48 -10.30 -4.95
N GLY A 130 13.31 -10.37 -4.32
CA GLY A 130 12.57 -9.21 -3.86
C GLY A 130 11.12 -9.54 -3.47
N ALA A 131 10.53 -8.67 -2.65
CA ALA A 131 9.13 -8.73 -2.29
C ALA A 131 8.46 -7.36 -2.48
N CYS A 132 7.45 -7.31 -3.34
CA CYS A 132 6.65 -6.11 -3.58
C CYS A 132 5.24 -6.31 -3.01
N VAL A 133 4.75 -5.33 -2.25
CA VAL A 133 3.36 -5.28 -1.77
C VAL A 133 2.73 -3.97 -2.19
N CYS A 134 1.58 -4.04 -2.88
CA CYS A 134 0.82 -2.87 -3.30
C CYS A 134 -0.40 -2.71 -2.39
N THR A 135 -0.67 -1.49 -1.94
CA THR A 135 -1.90 -1.19 -1.20
C THR A 135 -3.06 -0.97 -2.16
N SER A 136 -3.88 -2.02 -2.31
CA SER A 136 -5.18 -1.94 -2.97
C SER A 136 -6.25 -1.44 -2.00
N SER A 137 -7.44 -2.00 -2.05
CA SER A 137 -8.58 -1.75 -1.17
C SER A 137 -9.65 -2.81 -1.41
N MET A 138 -10.52 -3.08 -0.41
CA MET A 138 -11.77 -3.79 -0.63
C MET A 138 -12.59 -3.15 -1.77
N CYS A 139 -12.44 -1.83 -1.97
CA CYS A 139 -13.08 -1.08 -3.04
C CYS A 139 -12.59 -1.45 -4.46
N GLY A 140 -11.51 -2.21 -4.58
CA GLY A 140 -11.08 -2.82 -5.84
C GLY A 140 -11.81 -4.11 -6.18
N GLU A 141 -12.61 -4.65 -5.26
CA GLU A 141 -13.39 -5.88 -5.41
C GLU A 141 -14.90 -5.60 -5.39
N VAL A 142 -15.34 -4.70 -4.50
CA VAL A 142 -16.74 -4.35 -4.33
C VAL A 142 -16.94 -2.84 -4.35
N SER A 143 -18.16 -2.40 -4.70
CA SER A 143 -18.56 -1.01 -4.50
C SER A 143 -19.03 -0.81 -3.07
N VAL A 144 -18.51 0.22 -2.41
CA VAL A 144 -18.90 0.56 -1.05
C VAL A 144 -20.04 1.58 -1.03
N TRP A 145 -20.80 1.61 0.05
CA TRP A 145 -21.91 2.50 0.30
C TRP A 145 -21.73 3.13 1.70
N PRO A 146 -22.14 4.40 1.94
CA PRO A 146 -22.90 5.27 1.04
C PRO A 146 -22.05 6.26 0.22
N GLN A 147 -20.73 6.35 0.43
CA GLN A 147 -19.90 7.32 -0.27
C GLN A 147 -19.65 6.94 -1.74
N PRO A 148 -19.92 7.87 -2.68
CA PRO A 148 -19.61 7.67 -4.09
C PRO A 148 -18.11 7.95 -4.35
N GLN A 149 -17.39 6.99 -4.96
CA GLN A 149 -15.95 7.09 -5.19
C GLN A 149 -15.48 6.27 -6.42
N ALA A 150 -16.17 6.43 -7.54
CA ALA A 150 -15.97 5.62 -8.74
C ALA A 150 -14.51 5.61 -9.25
N ALA A 151 -13.82 6.76 -9.23
CA ALA A 151 -12.42 6.86 -9.67
C ALA A 151 -11.49 6.03 -8.77
N TYR A 152 -11.70 6.07 -7.46
CA TYR A 152 -10.92 5.29 -6.49
C TYR A 152 -11.15 3.79 -6.68
N ASN A 153 -12.41 3.35 -6.80
CA ASN A 153 -12.75 1.95 -7.02
C ASN A 153 -12.12 1.42 -8.31
N ALA A 154 -12.22 2.18 -9.41
CA ALA A 154 -11.60 1.83 -10.68
C ALA A 154 -10.07 1.72 -10.58
N ALA A 155 -9.42 2.67 -9.91
CA ALA A 155 -7.97 2.64 -9.69
C ALA A 155 -7.55 1.39 -8.89
N LYS A 156 -8.26 1.07 -7.80
CA LYS A 156 -7.91 -0.08 -6.93
C LYS A 156 -8.21 -1.42 -7.59
N ALA A 157 -9.26 -1.52 -8.41
CA ALA A 157 -9.49 -2.68 -9.28
C ALA A 157 -8.34 -2.85 -10.31
N GLY A 158 -7.87 -1.74 -10.88
CA GLY A 158 -6.69 -1.72 -11.76
C GLY A 158 -5.43 -2.21 -11.05
N VAL A 159 -5.19 -1.81 -9.80
CA VAL A 159 -4.06 -2.29 -8.98
C VAL A 159 -4.15 -3.81 -8.77
N ASN A 160 -5.35 -4.37 -8.51
CA ASN A 160 -5.52 -5.81 -8.32
C ASN A 160 -5.03 -6.61 -9.54
N LEU A 161 -5.34 -6.17 -10.75
CA LEU A 161 -4.91 -6.85 -11.96
C LEU A 161 -3.47 -6.53 -12.34
N LEU A 162 -2.99 -5.31 -12.10
CA LEU A 162 -1.58 -4.93 -12.28
C LEU A 162 -0.66 -5.83 -11.45
N VAL A 163 -1.00 -6.07 -10.18
CA VAL A 163 -0.26 -6.98 -9.29
C VAL A 163 -0.20 -8.40 -9.85
N LYS A 164 -1.33 -8.94 -10.31
CA LYS A 164 -1.36 -10.29 -10.91
C LYS A 164 -0.48 -10.38 -12.16
N SER A 165 -0.56 -9.39 -13.04
CA SER A 165 0.26 -9.33 -14.26
C SER A 165 1.74 -9.28 -13.94
N THR A 166 2.16 -8.35 -13.07
CA THR A 166 3.56 -8.18 -12.67
C THR A 166 4.09 -9.41 -11.92
N ALA A 167 3.26 -10.05 -11.09
CA ALA A 167 3.63 -11.28 -10.39
C ALA A 167 3.96 -12.42 -11.37
N VAL A 168 3.16 -12.60 -12.41
CA VAL A 168 3.42 -13.62 -13.44
C VAL A 168 4.72 -13.32 -14.21
N GLU A 169 4.97 -12.06 -14.54
CA GLU A 169 6.18 -11.64 -15.26
C GLU A 169 7.45 -11.88 -14.45
N TRP A 170 7.42 -11.59 -13.13
CA TRP A 170 8.63 -11.56 -12.30
C TRP A 170 8.87 -12.82 -11.46
N ALA A 171 7.90 -13.73 -11.37
CA ALA A 171 7.98 -14.92 -10.53
C ALA A 171 9.22 -15.78 -10.81
N ARG A 172 9.56 -16.02 -12.10
CA ARG A 172 10.74 -16.81 -12.48
C ARG A 172 12.06 -16.12 -12.19
N SER A 173 12.03 -14.80 -11.97
CA SER A 173 13.18 -14.01 -11.52
C SER A 173 13.26 -13.91 -10.00
N GLY A 174 12.52 -14.73 -9.25
CA GLY A 174 12.59 -14.77 -7.79
C GLY A 174 11.98 -13.56 -7.08
N VAL A 175 11.19 -12.73 -7.78
CA VAL A 175 10.49 -11.57 -7.20
C VAL A 175 9.02 -11.90 -7.01
N ARG A 176 8.51 -11.67 -5.79
CA ARG A 176 7.11 -11.85 -5.45
C ARG A 176 6.40 -10.50 -5.48
N VAL A 177 5.21 -10.45 -6.06
CA VAL A 177 4.39 -9.24 -6.12
C VAL A 177 2.99 -9.58 -5.65
N ASN A 178 2.53 -8.92 -4.57
CA ASN A 178 1.23 -9.14 -3.96
C ASN A 178 0.53 -7.81 -3.66
N ALA A 179 -0.72 -7.86 -3.30
CA ALA A 179 -1.46 -6.72 -2.77
C ALA A 179 -2.10 -7.04 -1.42
N ILE A 180 -2.33 -6.01 -0.62
CA ILE A 180 -3.30 -6.01 0.46
C ILE A 180 -4.54 -5.22 0.02
N ALA A 181 -5.73 -5.62 0.46
CA ALA A 181 -6.99 -4.92 0.24
C ALA A 181 -7.62 -4.55 1.60
N PRO A 182 -7.23 -3.41 2.20
CA PRO A 182 -7.78 -2.97 3.47
C PRO A 182 -9.26 -2.62 3.36
N GLY A 183 -10.01 -2.91 4.42
CA GLY A 183 -11.32 -2.33 4.71
C GLY A 183 -11.21 -0.95 5.37
N TYR A 184 -12.28 -0.55 6.06
CA TYR A 184 -12.28 0.68 6.83
C TYR A 184 -11.29 0.60 8.00
N THR A 185 -10.22 1.39 7.91
CA THR A 185 -9.10 1.40 8.86
C THR A 185 -9.05 2.74 9.58
N ALA A 186 -8.75 2.76 10.88
CA ALA A 186 -8.74 3.94 11.74
C ALA A 186 -7.56 4.89 11.44
N THR A 187 -7.55 5.48 10.26
CA THR A 187 -6.63 6.53 9.83
C THR A 187 -7.27 7.90 9.92
N GLU A 188 -6.51 8.98 9.90
CA GLU A 188 -7.04 10.35 9.86
C GLU A 188 -8.09 10.52 8.75
N LEU A 189 -7.84 9.96 7.56
CA LEU A 189 -8.75 9.99 6.43
C LEU A 189 -10.11 9.37 6.76
N THR A 190 -10.12 8.18 7.37
CA THR A 190 -11.33 7.45 7.74
C THR A 190 -12.01 8.08 8.96
N LEU A 191 -11.21 8.54 9.94
CA LEU A 191 -11.73 9.20 11.15
C LEU A 191 -12.41 10.54 10.82
N ALA A 192 -11.94 11.26 9.78
CA ALA A 192 -12.66 12.43 9.27
C ALA A 192 -14.08 12.09 8.78
N GLY A 193 -14.31 10.85 8.31
CA GLY A 193 -15.64 10.34 7.94
C GLY A 193 -16.59 10.16 9.13
N ARG A 194 -16.10 10.11 10.37
CA ARG A 194 -16.94 10.09 11.59
C ARG A 194 -17.77 11.37 11.75
N SER A 195 -17.37 12.48 11.14
CA SER A 195 -18.16 13.70 11.08
C SER A 195 -19.45 13.56 10.27
N LYS A 196 -19.62 12.42 9.56
CA LYS A 196 -20.81 12.02 8.82
C LYS A 196 -21.38 10.75 9.43
N PRO A 197 -22.22 10.84 10.49
CA PRO A 197 -22.76 9.68 11.18
C PRO A 197 -23.45 8.69 10.23
N GLU A 198 -24.16 9.22 9.22
CA GLU A 198 -24.85 8.44 8.19
C GLU A 198 -23.92 7.56 7.33
N TRP A 199 -22.62 7.89 7.27
CA TRP A 199 -21.62 7.03 6.63
C TRP A 199 -21.06 6.01 7.62
N PHE A 200 -20.68 6.49 8.81
CA PHE A 200 -19.98 5.69 9.80
C PHE A 200 -20.83 4.53 10.31
N GLU A 201 -22.13 4.77 10.58
CA GLU A 201 -23.07 3.74 11.00
C GLU A 201 -23.18 2.63 9.95
N VAL A 202 -23.29 2.99 8.67
CA VAL A 202 -23.34 2.02 7.57
C VAL A 202 -22.04 1.23 7.44
N TRP A 203 -20.89 1.88 7.64
CA TRP A 203 -19.61 1.17 7.60
C TRP A 203 -19.51 0.11 8.69
N MET A 204 -19.96 0.45 9.89
CA MET A 204 -19.92 -0.47 11.04
C MET A 204 -20.93 -1.60 10.88
N ASP A 205 -22.15 -1.30 10.43
CA ASP A 205 -23.18 -2.30 10.17
C ASP A 205 -22.76 -3.33 9.11
N ARG A 206 -22.06 -2.86 8.07
CA ARG A 206 -21.57 -3.72 6.98
C ARG A 206 -20.21 -4.37 7.23
N THR A 207 -19.55 -4.08 8.34
CA THR A 207 -18.31 -4.74 8.73
C THR A 207 -18.65 -5.81 9.78
N PRO A 208 -18.60 -7.12 9.48
CA PRO A 208 -18.98 -8.18 10.43
C PRO A 208 -18.26 -8.11 11.78
N MET A 209 -17.00 -7.65 11.81
CA MET A 209 -16.30 -7.43 13.08
C MET A 209 -16.80 -6.22 13.88
N GLY A 210 -17.70 -5.37 13.35
CA GLY A 210 -18.34 -4.26 14.02
C GLY A 210 -17.40 -3.13 14.45
N ARG A 211 -16.21 -3.03 13.87
CA ARG A 211 -15.20 -2.00 14.19
C ARG A 211 -14.36 -1.64 12.99
N LEU A 212 -13.68 -0.50 13.08
CA LEU A 212 -12.58 -0.19 12.17
C LEU A 212 -11.39 -1.14 12.44
N GLY A 213 -10.65 -1.49 11.39
CA GLY A 213 -9.34 -2.09 11.54
C GLY A 213 -8.33 -1.06 12.06
N GLU A 214 -7.36 -1.51 12.85
CA GLU A 214 -6.24 -0.68 13.24
C GLU A 214 -5.17 -0.66 12.13
N PRO A 215 -4.46 0.46 11.89
CA PRO A 215 -3.40 0.52 10.89
C PRO A 215 -2.35 -0.59 11.05
N ARG A 216 -2.08 -1.01 12.29
CA ARG A 216 -1.14 -2.10 12.58
C ARG A 216 -1.63 -3.45 12.07
N GLU A 217 -2.93 -3.75 12.12
CA GLU A 217 -3.48 -5.01 11.61
C GLU A 217 -3.25 -5.15 10.09
N ILE A 218 -3.28 -4.01 9.38
CA ILE A 218 -2.92 -3.95 7.96
C ILE A 218 -1.40 -4.14 7.78
N ALA A 219 -0.59 -3.47 8.59
CA ALA A 219 0.86 -3.53 8.51
C ALA A 219 1.42 -4.92 8.81
N ASP A 220 0.82 -5.66 9.75
CA ASP A 220 1.20 -7.04 10.08
C ASP A 220 0.95 -7.98 8.88
N SER A 221 -0.13 -7.74 8.11
CA SER A 221 -0.40 -8.46 6.87
C SER A 221 0.62 -8.14 5.77
N VAL A 222 1.09 -6.90 5.70
CA VAL A 222 2.18 -6.49 4.80
C VAL A 222 3.49 -7.18 5.19
N LEU A 223 3.85 -7.19 6.48
CA LEU A 223 5.03 -7.89 6.97
C LEU A 223 5.00 -9.37 6.58
N PHE A 224 3.86 -10.05 6.76
CA PHE A 224 3.70 -11.44 6.32
C PHE A 224 4.03 -11.59 4.83
N LEU A 225 3.41 -10.79 3.96
CA LEU A 225 3.62 -10.87 2.51
C LEU A 225 5.06 -10.53 2.09
N CYS A 226 5.74 -9.65 2.82
CA CYS A 226 7.14 -9.29 2.57
C CYS A 226 8.12 -10.38 3.02
N SER A 227 7.78 -11.14 4.05
CA SER A 227 8.66 -12.07 4.74
C SER A 227 8.85 -13.40 4.01
N ALA A 228 9.80 -14.22 4.49
CA ALA A 228 10.01 -15.57 4.00
C ALA A 228 8.83 -16.53 4.30
N ALA A 229 7.96 -16.17 5.26
CA ALA A 229 6.74 -16.94 5.55
C ALA A 229 5.77 -17.00 4.35
N ALA A 230 5.85 -16.02 3.44
CA ALA A 230 5.05 -15.93 2.21
C ALA A 230 5.85 -16.37 0.96
N SER A 231 6.88 -17.18 1.09
CA SER A 231 7.80 -17.53 -0.01
C SER A 231 7.14 -18.20 -1.24
N PHE A 232 5.97 -18.80 -1.08
CA PHE A 232 5.20 -19.40 -2.17
C PHE A 232 3.93 -18.63 -2.53
N ILE A 233 3.84 -17.33 -2.10
CA ILE A 233 2.70 -16.46 -2.36
C ILE A 233 3.13 -15.33 -3.30
N THR A 234 2.56 -15.31 -4.50
CA THR A 234 2.71 -14.21 -5.47
C THR A 234 1.43 -14.07 -6.29
N GLY A 235 1.08 -12.85 -6.67
CA GLY A 235 -0.15 -12.53 -7.43
C GLY A 235 -1.43 -12.54 -6.59
N THR A 236 -1.35 -12.63 -5.25
CA THR A 236 -2.53 -12.56 -4.39
C THR A 236 -2.94 -11.12 -4.11
N VAL A 237 -4.23 -10.93 -3.90
CA VAL A 237 -4.82 -9.77 -3.24
C VAL A 237 -5.34 -10.26 -1.90
N LEU A 238 -4.62 -9.95 -0.82
CA LEU A 238 -5.00 -10.36 0.53
C LEU A 238 -5.96 -9.34 1.12
N THR A 239 -7.22 -9.73 1.28
CA THR A 239 -8.26 -8.90 1.87
C THR A 239 -8.10 -8.84 3.39
N VAL A 240 -8.12 -7.61 3.96
CA VAL A 240 -7.97 -7.33 5.40
C VAL A 240 -9.03 -6.30 5.78
N ASP A 241 -10.30 -6.71 5.86
CA ASP A 241 -11.46 -5.82 5.85
C ASP A 241 -12.49 -6.10 6.94
N GLY A 242 -12.17 -6.94 7.92
CA GLY A 242 -13.09 -7.31 8.99
C GLY A 242 -14.33 -8.10 8.51
N GLY A 243 -14.23 -8.73 7.33
CA GLY A 243 -15.29 -9.53 6.72
C GLY A 243 -16.25 -8.74 5.81
N TYR A 244 -15.97 -7.46 5.52
CA TYR A 244 -16.84 -6.60 4.71
C TYR A 244 -17.19 -7.22 3.34
N THR A 245 -16.23 -7.79 2.65
CA THR A 245 -16.42 -8.38 1.31
C THR A 245 -16.90 -9.83 1.34
N ALA A 246 -17.07 -10.43 2.51
CA ALA A 246 -17.57 -11.81 2.66
C ALA A 246 -19.11 -11.90 2.72
N LEU A 247 -19.82 -10.77 2.74
CA LEU A 247 -21.27 -10.66 2.78
C LEU A 247 -21.88 -10.61 1.38
#